data_5fb1d7d38f8cfaa045cba8c68b286941
#
_entry.id   5fb1d7d38f8cfaa045cba8c68b286941
#
_cell.length_a   1.000
_cell.length_b   1.000
_cell.length_c   1.000
_cell.angle_alpha   90.00
_cell.angle_beta   90.00
_cell.angle_gamma   90.00
#
_symmetry.space_group_name_H-M   'P 1'
#
loop_
_entity.id
_entity.type
_entity.pdbx_description
1 polymer ?
#
loop_
_entity_poly.entity_id
_entity_poly.type
_entity_poly.pdbx_seq_one_letter_code
_entity_poly.pdbx_strand_id
1 'polypeptide(L)'
;MKDYSEYYKGRAYHARSLNSNEGWNTIGTMSFLNQPILQYTNEIRNAVLIIHGEKAHSCYFSKDAYADMVKDSPYAGNKELLIIPGAVHTDLYDNLEIIPFETIQSFFQTYLK
;
A
#
# COMPACT_ATOMS: atom_id res chain seq x y z
N MET A 1 3.37 4.41 14.44
CA MET A 1 1.95 4.17 14.84
C MET A 1 1.20 5.45 15.19
N LYS A 2 1.90 6.53 15.53
CA LYS A 2 1.27 7.81 15.83
C LYS A 2 0.45 8.36 14.66
N ASP A 3 0.95 8.26 13.44
CA ASP A 3 0.27 8.75 12.25
C ASP A 3 -1.05 8.02 11.99
N TYR A 4 -1.12 6.73 12.27
CA TYR A 4 -2.37 5.97 12.16
C TYR A 4 -3.39 6.43 13.19
N SER A 5 -2.96 6.62 14.44
CA SER A 5 -3.83 7.08 15.50
C SER A 5 -4.40 8.48 15.18
N GLU A 6 -3.55 9.38 14.70
CA GLU A 6 -4.00 10.72 14.31
C GLU A 6 -5.01 10.67 13.18
N TYR A 7 -4.84 9.77 12.22
CA TYR A 7 -5.80 9.62 11.13
C TYR A 7 -7.14 9.11 11.62
N TYR A 8 -7.15 7.94 12.29
CA TYR A 8 -8.42 7.29 12.65
C TYR A 8 -9.16 7.96 13.80
N LYS A 9 -8.45 8.57 14.74
CA LYS A 9 -9.08 9.23 15.90
C LYS A 9 -9.26 10.72 15.74
N GLY A 10 -8.62 11.33 14.73
CA GLY A 10 -8.68 12.77 14.48
C GLY A 10 -9.25 13.12 13.12
N ARG A 11 -8.41 13.08 12.07
CA ARG A 11 -8.78 13.59 10.75
C ARG A 11 -9.96 12.89 10.09
N ALA A 12 -10.08 11.59 10.30
CA ALA A 12 -11.12 10.76 9.68
C ALA A 12 -12.06 10.15 10.71
N TYR A 13 -12.23 10.82 11.86
CA TYR A 13 -13.07 10.29 12.92
C TYR A 13 -14.52 10.16 12.46
N HIS A 14 -15.13 9.04 12.79
CA HIS A 14 -16.54 8.76 12.61
C HIS A 14 -17.05 7.99 13.83
N ALA A 15 -18.33 8.14 14.18
CA ALA A 15 -18.89 7.45 15.33
C ALA A 15 -18.65 5.93 15.30
N ARG A 16 -18.64 5.33 14.12
CA ARG A 16 -18.38 3.91 13.94
C ARG A 16 -16.91 3.55 14.14
N SER A 17 -16.02 4.52 14.19
CA SER A 17 -14.59 4.30 14.42
C SER A 17 -14.26 3.98 15.87
N LEU A 18 -15.26 3.97 16.76
CA LEU A 18 -15.05 3.60 18.16
C LEU A 18 -14.47 2.20 18.32
N ASN A 19 -14.69 1.32 17.35
CA ASN A 19 -14.14 -0.03 17.37
C ASN A 19 -12.70 -0.12 16.85
N SER A 20 -12.17 0.99 16.35
CA SER A 20 -10.76 1.05 15.89
C SER A 20 -9.87 1.16 17.12
N ASN A 21 -9.16 0.09 17.45
CA ASN A 21 -8.24 0.08 18.59
C ASN A 21 -6.80 -0.05 18.11
N GLU A 22 -5.84 0.06 19.02
CA GLU A 22 -4.43 0.07 18.71
C GLU A 22 -3.82 -1.33 18.61
N GLY A 23 -4.58 -2.35 19.00
CA GLY A 23 -4.09 -3.70 19.07
C GLY A 23 -4.49 -4.59 17.91
N TRP A 24 -3.73 -5.64 17.72
CA TRP A 24 -4.04 -6.71 16.79
C TRP A 24 -4.63 -7.87 17.56
N ASN A 25 -5.58 -8.57 16.94
CA ASN A 25 -6.05 -9.84 17.47
C ASN A 25 -4.89 -10.86 17.42
N THR A 26 -4.61 -11.52 18.55
CA THR A 26 -3.48 -12.44 18.63
C THR A 26 -3.61 -13.60 17.66
N ILE A 27 -4.79 -14.19 17.52
CA ILE A 27 -5.02 -15.30 16.59
C ILE A 27 -4.88 -14.82 15.14
N GLY A 28 -5.42 -13.66 14.83
CA GLY A 28 -5.30 -13.06 13.48
C GLY A 28 -3.85 -12.76 13.13
N THR A 29 -3.07 -12.28 14.09
CA THR A 29 -1.65 -12.01 13.89
C THR A 29 -0.89 -13.30 13.56
N MET A 30 -1.17 -14.38 14.27
CA MET A 30 -0.51 -15.66 14.01
C MET A 30 -0.84 -16.19 12.61
N SER A 31 -2.10 -16.11 12.20
CA SER A 31 -2.50 -16.51 10.85
C SER A 31 -1.79 -15.69 9.78
N PHE A 32 -1.72 -14.37 9.99
CA PHE A 32 -1.06 -13.47 9.06
C PHE A 32 0.43 -13.79 8.90
N LEU A 33 1.13 -14.03 10.02
CA LEU A 33 2.56 -14.33 9.99
C LEU A 33 2.86 -15.67 9.31
N ASN A 34 1.93 -16.60 9.33
CA ASN A 34 2.11 -17.92 8.75
C ASN A 34 1.69 -18.02 7.28
N GLN A 35 1.12 -16.94 6.70
CA GLN A 35 0.67 -16.95 5.31
C GLN A 35 1.73 -16.37 4.37
N PRO A 36 2.20 -17.15 3.37
CA PRO A 36 3.12 -16.62 2.37
C PRO A 36 2.35 -15.84 1.29
N ILE A 37 1.76 -14.71 1.66
CA ILE A 37 0.83 -13.97 0.79
C ILE A 37 1.49 -13.40 -0.47
N LEU A 38 2.82 -13.25 -0.48
CA LEU A 38 3.53 -12.73 -1.65
C LEU A 38 4.19 -13.82 -2.49
N GLN A 39 3.93 -15.10 -2.18
CA GLN A 39 4.64 -16.22 -2.78
C GLN A 39 4.47 -16.32 -4.30
N TYR A 40 3.29 -15.96 -4.81
CA TYR A 40 2.97 -16.11 -6.23
C TYR A 40 2.73 -14.78 -6.95
N THR A 41 3.24 -13.68 -6.42
CA THR A 41 3.02 -12.35 -7.03
C THR A 41 3.63 -12.22 -8.41
N ASN A 42 4.65 -13.02 -8.73
CA ASN A 42 5.25 -13.03 -10.06
C ASN A 42 4.36 -13.67 -11.13
N GLU A 43 3.25 -14.29 -10.74
CA GLU A 43 2.28 -14.86 -11.66
C GLU A 43 1.13 -13.90 -12.01
N ILE A 44 1.09 -12.71 -11.40
CA ILE A 44 0.04 -11.72 -11.66
C ILE A 44 0.22 -11.15 -13.05
N ARG A 45 -0.80 -11.32 -13.89
CA ARG A 45 -0.79 -10.84 -15.29
C ARG A 45 -1.23 -9.39 -15.41
N ASN A 46 -2.15 -8.96 -14.55
CA ASN A 46 -2.72 -7.62 -14.60
C ASN A 46 -1.68 -6.55 -14.31
N ALA A 47 -1.91 -5.36 -14.83
CA ALA A 47 -1.10 -4.20 -14.50
C ALA A 47 -1.28 -3.85 -13.02
N VAL A 48 -0.18 -3.54 -12.34
CA VAL A 48 -0.18 -3.19 -10.92
C VAL A 48 0.68 -1.94 -10.72
N LEU A 49 0.11 -0.97 -10.03
CA LEU A 49 0.85 0.21 -9.57
C LEU A 49 0.82 0.21 -8.05
N ILE A 50 2.01 0.15 -7.44
CA ILE A 50 2.16 0.23 -5.99
C ILE A 50 2.63 1.64 -5.64
N ILE A 51 1.91 2.30 -4.73
CA ILE A 51 2.26 3.64 -4.26
C ILE A 51 2.45 3.59 -2.75
N HIS A 52 3.58 4.12 -2.27
CA HIS A 52 3.86 4.13 -0.83
C HIS A 52 4.65 5.38 -0.47
N GLY A 53 4.46 5.88 0.75
CA GLY A 53 5.24 7.00 1.26
C GLY A 53 6.61 6.54 1.73
N GLU A 54 7.63 7.31 1.38
CA GLU A 54 9.01 6.98 1.76
C GLU A 54 9.20 6.85 3.27
N LYS A 55 8.54 7.72 4.04
CA LYS A 55 8.69 7.76 5.50
C LYS A 55 7.71 6.85 6.25
N ALA A 56 6.87 6.12 5.52
CA ALA A 56 6.01 5.13 6.17
C ALA A 56 6.87 3.98 6.69
N HIS A 57 6.64 3.57 7.93
CA HIS A 57 7.43 2.51 8.53
C HIS A 57 7.26 1.15 7.82
N SER A 58 6.19 0.99 7.06
CA SER A 58 5.91 -0.23 6.29
C SER A 58 6.33 -0.13 4.83
N CYS A 59 7.07 0.91 4.43
CA CYS A 59 7.45 1.13 3.03
C CYS A 59 8.22 -0.06 2.45
N TYR A 60 9.03 -0.76 3.27
CA TYR A 60 9.79 -1.90 2.81
C TYR A 60 8.90 -3.05 2.28
N PHE A 61 7.67 -3.19 2.80
CA PHE A 61 6.75 -4.20 2.29
C PHE A 61 6.41 -3.96 0.82
N SER A 62 6.20 -2.70 0.42
CA SER A 62 5.91 -2.38 -0.98
C SER A 62 7.11 -2.63 -1.87
N LYS A 63 8.31 -2.33 -1.39
CA LYS A 63 9.53 -2.60 -2.13
C LYS A 63 9.75 -4.09 -2.33
N ASP A 64 9.52 -4.88 -1.28
CA ASP A 64 9.65 -6.34 -1.35
C ASP A 64 8.57 -6.94 -2.27
N ALA A 65 7.34 -6.45 -2.17
CA ALA A 65 6.25 -6.92 -3.02
C ALA A 65 6.54 -6.64 -4.50
N TYR A 66 7.03 -5.45 -4.82
CA TYR A 66 7.40 -5.11 -6.19
C TYR A 66 8.52 -6.01 -6.70
N ALA A 67 9.55 -6.21 -5.88
CA ALA A 67 10.66 -7.08 -6.26
C ALA A 67 10.18 -8.50 -6.55
N ASP A 68 9.28 -9.03 -5.73
CA ASP A 68 8.72 -10.36 -5.95
C ASP A 68 7.88 -10.43 -7.23
N MET A 69 7.11 -9.37 -7.52
CA MET A 69 6.26 -9.34 -8.71
C MET A 69 7.05 -9.36 -10.02
N VAL A 70 8.23 -8.73 -10.03
CA VAL A 70 9.01 -8.62 -11.26
C VAL A 70 10.10 -9.68 -11.40
N LYS A 71 10.42 -10.39 -10.32
CA LYS A 71 11.49 -11.40 -10.33
C LYS A 71 11.10 -12.59 -11.19
N ASP A 72 11.88 -12.82 -12.23
CA ASP A 72 11.69 -13.94 -13.16
C ASP A 72 10.27 -14.03 -13.72
N SER A 73 9.61 -12.89 -13.89
CA SER A 73 8.22 -12.84 -14.36
C SER A 73 8.14 -12.41 -15.82
N PRO A 74 7.38 -13.14 -16.66
CA PRO A 74 7.11 -12.69 -18.02
C PRO A 74 6.15 -11.48 -18.05
N TYR A 75 5.54 -11.15 -16.91
CA TYR A 75 4.57 -10.05 -16.80
C TYR A 75 5.14 -8.81 -16.12
N ALA A 76 6.46 -8.72 -15.97
CA ALA A 76 7.10 -7.61 -15.24
C ALA A 76 6.90 -6.24 -15.92
N GLY A 77 6.66 -6.21 -17.22
CA GLY A 77 6.60 -4.96 -17.99
C GLY A 77 5.44 -4.03 -17.62
N ASN A 78 4.40 -4.53 -16.92
CA ASN A 78 3.26 -3.72 -16.52
C ASN A 78 3.20 -3.50 -15.01
N LYS A 79 4.31 -3.71 -14.30
CA LYS A 79 4.39 -3.48 -12.86
C LYS A 79 5.15 -2.20 -12.59
N GLU A 80 4.61 -1.35 -11.71
CA GLU A 80 5.21 -0.06 -11.40
C GLU A 80 5.22 0.14 -9.88
N LEU A 81 6.28 0.77 -9.38
CA LEU A 81 6.43 1.14 -7.97
C LEU A 81 6.73 2.63 -7.89
N LEU A 82 5.90 3.36 -7.15
CA LEU A 82 6.11 4.78 -6.92
C LEU A 82 6.27 5.03 -5.42
N ILE A 83 7.46 5.45 -5.02
CA ILE A 83 7.73 5.87 -3.64
C ILE A 83 7.71 7.39 -3.59
N ILE A 84 6.84 7.93 -2.75
CA ILE A 84 6.66 9.40 -2.65
C ILE A 84 7.60 9.94 -1.59
N PRO A 85 8.58 10.79 -1.97
CA PRO A 85 9.55 11.33 -1.01
C PRO A 85 8.87 12.11 0.10
N GLY A 86 9.27 11.86 1.34
CA GLY A 86 8.80 12.61 2.50
C GLY A 86 7.41 12.28 3.00
N ALA A 87 6.65 11.45 2.30
CA ALA A 87 5.28 11.12 2.69
C ALA A 87 5.25 10.01 3.73
N VAL A 88 4.34 10.13 4.70
CA VAL A 88 4.02 9.07 5.65
C VAL A 88 2.81 8.29 5.14
N HIS A 89 2.53 7.15 5.79
CA HIS A 89 1.48 6.24 5.31
C HIS A 89 0.11 6.92 5.16
N THR A 90 -0.31 7.66 6.19
CA THR A 90 -1.65 8.28 6.20
C THR A 90 -1.77 9.48 5.28
N ASP A 91 -0.67 10.05 4.80
CA ASP A 91 -0.73 11.14 3.83
C ASP A 91 -1.42 10.72 2.54
N LEU A 92 -1.32 9.45 2.16
CA LEU A 92 -1.95 8.93 0.96
C LEU A 92 -3.45 8.67 1.14
N TYR A 93 -3.98 8.81 2.35
CA TYR A 93 -5.41 8.63 2.60
C TYR A 93 -6.22 9.88 2.28
N ASP A 94 -5.71 11.05 2.63
CA ASP A 94 -6.49 12.29 2.55
C ASP A 94 -5.72 13.54 2.13
N ASN A 95 -4.40 13.48 1.98
CA ASN A 95 -3.62 14.67 1.61
C ASN A 95 -3.56 14.82 0.09
N LEU A 96 -4.44 15.69 -0.44
CA LEU A 96 -4.59 15.87 -1.88
C LEU A 96 -3.34 16.43 -2.56
N GLU A 97 -2.47 17.11 -1.82
CA GLU A 97 -1.24 17.66 -2.37
C GLU A 97 -0.17 16.59 -2.56
N ILE A 98 -0.26 15.51 -1.81
CA ILE A 98 0.73 14.42 -1.83
C ILE A 98 0.29 13.28 -2.73
N ILE A 99 -1.01 12.99 -2.79
CA ILE A 99 -1.53 11.89 -3.62
C ILE A 99 -1.23 12.16 -5.10
N PRO A 100 -0.52 11.24 -5.78
CA PRO A 100 -0.09 11.48 -7.17
C PRO A 100 -1.20 11.18 -8.18
N PHE A 101 -2.25 11.99 -8.20
CA PHE A 101 -3.42 11.76 -9.06
C PHE A 101 -3.06 11.66 -10.54
N GLU A 102 -2.12 12.48 -11.02
CA GLU A 102 -1.72 12.45 -12.43
C GLU A 102 -1.08 11.12 -12.80
N THR A 103 -0.24 10.59 -11.93
CA THR A 103 0.39 9.28 -12.16
C THR A 103 -0.65 8.17 -12.16
N ILE A 104 -1.61 8.22 -11.21
CA ILE A 104 -2.70 7.25 -11.14
C ILE A 104 -3.54 7.30 -12.41
N GLN A 105 -3.90 8.50 -12.87
CA GLN A 105 -4.67 8.68 -14.09
C GLN A 105 -3.94 8.12 -15.30
N SER A 106 -2.66 8.45 -15.43
CA SER A 106 -1.83 7.97 -16.55
C SER A 106 -1.74 6.44 -16.57
N PHE A 107 -1.60 5.83 -15.39
CA PHE A 107 -1.57 4.38 -15.26
C PHE A 107 -2.86 3.75 -15.80
N PHE A 108 -4.01 4.26 -15.36
CA PHE A 108 -5.30 3.73 -15.83
C PHE A 108 -5.49 3.97 -17.34
N GLN A 109 -5.11 5.14 -17.84
CA GLN A 109 -5.21 5.41 -19.27
C GLN A 109 -4.35 4.47 -20.12
N THR A 110 -3.20 4.07 -19.59
CA THR A 110 -2.29 3.15 -20.29
C THR A 110 -2.84 1.74 -20.34
N TYR A 111 -3.42 1.25 -19.27
CA TYR A 111 -3.73 -0.17 -19.10
C TYR A 111 -5.21 -0.52 -19.18
N LEU A 112 -6.12 0.44 -19.08
CA LEU A 112 -7.57 0.22 -19.23
C LEU A 112 -8.05 0.71 -20.60
N LYS A 113 -7.73 -0.02 -21.61
CA LYS A 113 -8.17 0.32 -22.98
C LYS A 113 -9.29 -0.61 -23.43
#